data_c2af4a21def613b9906d9ff8649a8b8c
#
_entry.id   c2af4a21def613b9906d9ff8649a8b8c
#
_cell.length_a   1.000
_cell.length_b   1.000
_cell.length_c   1.000
_cell.angle_alpha   90.00
_cell.angle_beta   90.00
_cell.angle_gamma   90.00
#
_symmetry.space_group_name_H-M   'P 1'
#
loop_
_entity.id
_entity.type
_entity.pdbx_description
1 polymer ?
#
loop_
_entity_poly.entity_id
_entity_poly.type
_entity_poly.pdbx_seq_one_letter_code
_entity_poly.pdbx_strand_id
1 'polypeptide(L)'
;SMIPMNLMKNGKAVYIETGAWSKKAIKEAQKVGEVIVAASSKDKNYTYVPDCSDLEIPEDTDYVYICENETIHGVTWNKLPNTKGHVLVSDQSSMFLSKPCNVSDYGMIYAGVQKNVGPAGMVVCIIREDLIRDDLTDLPIYLQYSTHAGAGSMYNTPNCWAIYCCGKVFKYLKSIGGLEEMHKRNLDKAKVFYDFLDSSKMFKGTVEPEFRSLMNIPFVTGSADLDKEVVAATKAAGYDNLKGHKSVGGLRASIYNAMPKE
;
A
#
# COMPACT_ATOMS: atom_id res chain seq x y z
N SER A 1 6.98 10.88 5.70
CA SER A 1 8.14 11.79 5.93
C SER A 1 9.26 11.16 6.75
N MET A 2 8.98 10.34 7.80
CA MET A 2 10.04 9.74 8.66
C MET A 2 11.04 8.88 7.87
N ILE A 3 10.57 8.10 6.89
CA ILE A 3 11.43 7.18 6.11
C ILE A 3 12.64 7.90 5.51
N PRO A 4 12.49 8.92 4.64
CA PRO A 4 13.65 9.60 4.09
C PRO A 4 14.50 10.27 5.17
N MET A 5 13.90 10.82 6.22
CA MET A 5 14.63 11.46 7.34
C MET A 5 15.53 10.46 8.09
N ASN A 6 15.14 9.20 8.19
CA ASN A 6 15.89 8.19 8.91
C ASN A 6 16.82 7.35 8.00
N LEU A 7 16.42 7.10 6.75
CA LEU A 7 17.09 6.13 5.89
C LEU A 7 18.00 6.76 4.83
N MET A 8 17.82 8.04 4.45
CA MET A 8 18.70 8.71 3.49
C MET A 8 20.03 9.12 4.15
N LYS A 9 20.98 8.19 4.24
CA LYS A 9 22.33 8.42 4.78
C LYS A 9 23.22 9.16 3.80
N ASN A 10 23.17 8.77 2.53
CA ASN A 10 23.91 9.41 1.42
C ASN A 10 23.08 10.52 0.76
N GLY A 11 21.84 10.71 1.23
CA GLY A 11 20.93 11.73 0.72
C GLY A 11 20.25 11.37 -0.61
N LYS A 12 20.23 10.09 -1.03
CA LYS A 12 19.70 9.67 -2.32
C LYS A 12 18.83 8.41 -2.19
N ALA A 13 17.66 8.43 -2.83
CA ALA A 13 16.79 7.25 -2.92
C ALA A 13 16.13 7.10 -4.29
N VAL A 14 15.84 5.85 -4.64
CA VAL A 14 15.14 5.49 -5.88
C VAL A 14 13.69 5.16 -5.56
N TYR A 15 12.77 5.67 -6.37
CA TYR A 15 11.34 5.46 -6.24
C TYR A 15 10.74 4.92 -7.54
N ILE A 16 9.72 4.08 -7.40
CA ILE A 16 8.93 3.61 -8.53
C ILE A 16 7.52 4.20 -8.38
N GLU A 17 7.09 4.98 -9.39
CA GLU A 17 5.82 5.70 -9.38
C GLU A 17 4.72 4.87 -10.03
N THR A 18 3.88 4.24 -9.21
CA THR A 18 2.78 3.37 -9.67
C THR A 18 1.39 3.92 -9.33
N GLY A 19 1.32 5.12 -8.77
CA GLY A 19 0.05 5.75 -8.46
C GLY A 19 0.14 6.98 -7.58
N ALA A 20 -0.99 7.35 -6.97
CA ALA A 20 -1.10 8.57 -6.19
C ALA A 20 -0.31 8.53 -4.88
N TRP A 21 -0.17 7.34 -4.27
CA TRP A 21 0.52 7.22 -2.98
C TRP A 21 2.03 7.22 -3.16
N SER A 22 2.57 6.46 -4.13
CA SER A 22 3.98 6.56 -4.49
C SER A 22 4.36 7.97 -4.92
N LYS A 23 3.53 8.65 -5.73
CA LYS A 23 3.74 10.06 -6.10
C LYS A 23 3.79 11.01 -4.90
N LYS A 24 2.95 10.81 -3.88
CA LYS A 24 3.01 11.60 -2.63
C LYS A 24 4.28 11.29 -1.85
N ALA A 25 4.69 10.04 -1.77
CA ALA A 25 5.93 9.63 -1.10
C ALA A 25 7.16 10.27 -1.76
N ILE A 26 7.21 10.29 -3.10
CA ILE A 26 8.25 10.98 -3.87
C ILE A 26 8.35 12.46 -3.46
N LYS A 27 7.22 13.18 -3.45
CA LYS A 27 7.20 14.60 -3.08
C LYS A 27 7.67 14.88 -1.65
N GLU A 28 7.40 13.97 -0.72
CA GLU A 28 7.88 14.11 0.65
C GLU A 28 9.37 13.78 0.76
N ALA A 29 9.86 12.79 0.04
CA ALA A 29 11.26 12.42 0.03
C ALA A 29 12.15 13.52 -0.60
N GLN A 30 11.67 14.18 -1.66
CA GLN A 30 12.33 15.32 -2.32
C GLN A 30 12.58 16.53 -1.40
N LYS A 31 11.90 16.60 -0.25
CA LYS A 31 12.17 17.64 0.77
C LYS A 31 13.39 17.31 1.64
N VAL A 32 13.84 16.07 1.60
CA VAL A 32 14.92 15.56 2.46
C VAL A 32 16.20 15.31 1.67
N GLY A 33 16.09 14.80 0.45
CA GLY A 33 17.24 14.47 -0.38
C GLY A 33 16.90 14.31 -1.85
N GLU A 34 17.86 13.80 -2.62
CA GLU A 34 17.71 13.51 -4.04
C GLU A 34 16.81 12.29 -4.24
N VAL A 35 15.84 12.41 -5.14
CA VAL A 35 14.93 11.32 -5.49
C VAL A 35 14.99 11.05 -6.98
N ILE A 36 15.36 9.84 -7.33
CA ILE A 36 15.36 9.33 -8.70
C ILE A 36 14.10 8.50 -8.89
N VAL A 37 13.27 8.85 -9.89
CA VAL A 37 12.14 8.02 -10.31
C VAL A 37 12.62 7.09 -11.41
N ALA A 38 13.00 5.85 -11.06
CA ALA A 38 13.59 4.90 -12.00
C ALA A 38 12.58 4.30 -12.97
N ALA A 39 11.31 4.22 -12.58
CA ALA A 39 10.22 3.77 -13.46
C ALA A 39 8.90 4.39 -13.04
N SER A 40 7.98 4.56 -13.99
CA SER A 40 6.66 5.13 -13.75
C SER A 40 5.63 4.55 -14.73
N SER A 41 4.42 4.28 -14.24
CA SER A 41 3.26 3.91 -15.07
C SER A 41 2.29 5.06 -15.32
N LYS A 42 2.74 6.29 -15.14
CA LYS A 42 1.96 7.51 -15.36
C LYS A 42 1.48 7.67 -16.81
N ASP A 43 2.24 7.15 -17.78
CA ASP A 43 1.93 7.16 -19.21
C ASP A 43 0.56 6.55 -19.54
N LYS A 44 0.15 5.49 -18.80
CA LYS A 44 -1.16 4.84 -18.90
C LYS A 44 -2.03 5.09 -17.66
N ASN A 45 -1.92 6.25 -17.02
CA ASN A 45 -2.72 6.61 -15.85
C ASN A 45 -2.67 5.57 -14.72
N TYR A 46 -1.51 4.94 -14.50
CA TYR A 46 -1.27 3.95 -13.43
C TYR A 46 -2.21 2.72 -13.53
N THR A 47 -2.36 2.16 -14.71
CA THR A 47 -3.15 0.93 -14.94
C THR A 47 -2.32 -0.35 -14.86
N TYR A 48 -1.01 -0.24 -14.68
CA TYR A 48 -0.05 -1.35 -14.65
C TYR A 48 1.13 -1.04 -13.72
N VAL A 49 1.95 -2.05 -13.45
CA VAL A 49 3.27 -1.91 -12.82
C VAL A 49 4.34 -1.98 -13.91
N PRO A 50 5.27 -1.02 -14.02
CA PRO A 50 6.32 -1.07 -15.03
C PRO A 50 7.26 -2.26 -14.80
N ASP A 51 7.89 -2.76 -15.85
CA ASP A 51 8.94 -3.77 -15.72
C ASP A 51 10.12 -3.17 -14.93
N CYS A 52 10.41 -3.78 -13.80
CA CYS A 52 11.47 -3.39 -12.87
C CYS A 52 12.53 -4.49 -12.71
N SER A 53 12.70 -5.34 -13.72
CA SER A 53 13.70 -6.42 -13.73
C SER A 53 15.12 -5.90 -13.91
N ASP A 54 15.29 -4.75 -14.58
CA ASP A 54 16.59 -4.12 -14.84
C ASP A 54 16.52 -2.59 -14.71
N LEU A 55 16.38 -2.13 -13.47
CA LEU A 55 16.36 -0.70 -13.15
C LEU A 55 17.77 -0.11 -13.15
N GLU A 56 17.92 1.12 -13.60
CA GLU A 56 19.12 1.92 -13.36
C GLU A 56 19.08 2.47 -11.93
N ILE A 57 19.93 1.92 -11.06
CA ILE A 57 20.04 2.30 -9.65
C ILE A 57 21.48 2.72 -9.38
N PRO A 58 21.75 4.00 -9.04
CA PRO A 58 23.09 4.44 -8.64
C PRO A 58 23.61 3.68 -7.41
N GLU A 59 24.92 3.41 -7.37
CA GLU A 59 25.56 2.67 -6.28
C GLU A 59 25.41 3.35 -4.90
N ASP A 60 25.32 4.68 -4.87
CA ASP A 60 25.16 5.49 -3.65
C ASP A 60 23.70 5.62 -3.20
N THR A 61 22.78 4.82 -3.77
CA THR A 61 21.37 4.79 -3.39
C THR A 61 21.16 4.18 -2.01
N ASP A 62 20.49 4.89 -1.12
CA ASP A 62 20.19 4.44 0.24
C ASP A 62 19.09 3.37 0.28
N TYR A 63 18.07 3.54 -0.54
CA TYR A 63 16.96 2.56 -0.65
C TYR A 63 16.16 2.73 -1.95
N VAL A 64 15.45 1.65 -2.31
CA VAL A 64 14.42 1.64 -3.35
C VAL A 64 13.06 1.60 -2.68
N TYR A 65 12.12 2.44 -3.12
CA TYR A 65 10.78 2.54 -2.54
C TYR A 65 9.70 2.12 -3.53
N ILE A 66 8.73 1.33 -3.02
CA ILE A 66 7.50 0.99 -3.72
C ILE A 66 6.26 1.23 -2.83
N CYS A 67 5.14 1.57 -3.45
CA CYS A 67 3.81 1.38 -2.86
C CYS A 67 3.24 0.07 -3.44
N GLU A 68 3.20 -0.98 -2.63
CA GLU A 68 2.94 -2.33 -3.13
C GLU A 68 1.48 -2.56 -3.54
N ASN A 69 0.57 -1.73 -3.01
CA ASN A 69 -0.82 -1.67 -3.46
C ASN A 69 -1.30 -0.22 -3.48
N GLU A 70 -1.54 0.32 -4.65
CA GLU A 70 -2.04 1.68 -4.86
C GLU A 70 -3.56 1.73 -4.65
N THR A 71 -3.99 2.14 -3.47
CA THR A 71 -5.41 2.15 -3.04
C THR A 71 -6.35 2.89 -3.99
N ILE A 72 -5.86 3.96 -4.64
CA ILE A 72 -6.67 4.83 -5.52
C ILE A 72 -6.79 4.23 -6.91
N HIS A 73 -5.68 3.74 -7.46
CA HIS A 73 -5.63 3.21 -8.82
C HIS A 73 -5.90 1.71 -8.89
N GLY A 74 -5.90 1.00 -7.76
CA GLY A 74 -6.18 -0.44 -7.69
C GLY A 74 -5.08 -1.33 -8.28
N VAL A 75 -3.88 -0.79 -8.42
CA VAL A 75 -2.71 -1.51 -8.95
C VAL A 75 -1.94 -2.15 -7.80
N THR A 76 -1.53 -3.40 -7.98
CA THR A 76 -0.69 -4.14 -7.03
C THR A 76 0.49 -4.81 -7.71
N TRP A 77 1.55 -5.03 -6.94
CA TRP A 77 2.75 -5.72 -7.41
C TRP A 77 2.59 -7.24 -7.31
N ASN A 78 2.87 -7.93 -8.41
CA ASN A 78 2.92 -9.40 -8.47
C ASN A 78 4.33 -9.92 -8.22
N LYS A 79 5.33 -9.15 -8.62
CA LYS A 79 6.75 -9.45 -8.46
C LYS A 79 7.46 -8.22 -7.95
N LEU A 80 8.33 -8.38 -6.95
CA LEU A 80 9.14 -7.29 -6.42
C LEU A 80 10.16 -6.81 -7.47
N PRO A 81 10.55 -5.52 -7.44
CA PRO A 81 11.58 -4.99 -8.33
C PRO A 81 12.94 -5.63 -8.04
N ASN A 82 13.78 -5.73 -9.07
CA ASN A 82 15.18 -6.05 -8.86
C ASN A 82 15.90 -4.80 -8.32
N THR A 83 16.16 -4.78 -7.03
CA THR A 83 16.83 -3.64 -6.36
C THR A 83 18.34 -3.66 -6.50
N LYS A 84 18.91 -4.64 -7.22
CA LYS A 84 20.38 -4.83 -7.36
C LYS A 84 21.12 -4.85 -6.02
N GLY A 85 20.48 -5.38 -4.98
CA GLY A 85 21.03 -5.50 -3.63
C GLY A 85 20.78 -4.29 -2.72
N HIS A 86 20.16 -3.21 -3.22
CA HIS A 86 19.77 -2.09 -2.38
C HIS A 86 18.57 -2.44 -1.48
N VAL A 87 18.46 -1.73 -0.37
CA VAL A 87 17.36 -1.86 0.60
C VAL A 87 16.02 -1.60 -0.07
N LEU A 88 15.06 -2.51 0.06
CA LEU A 88 13.70 -2.31 -0.39
C LEU A 88 12.82 -1.78 0.75
N VAL A 89 12.13 -0.68 0.50
CA VAL A 89 11.15 -0.07 1.40
C VAL A 89 9.77 -0.16 0.76
N SER A 90 8.79 -0.72 1.46
CA SER A 90 7.45 -0.95 0.93
C SER A 90 6.36 -0.32 1.80
N ASP A 91 5.46 0.44 1.16
CA ASP A 91 4.15 0.78 1.70
C ASP A 91 3.16 -0.35 1.40
N GLN A 92 2.77 -1.10 2.42
CA GLN A 92 1.77 -2.16 2.33
C GLN A 92 0.43 -1.76 2.96
N SER A 93 0.18 -0.49 3.25
CA SER A 93 -0.99 -0.03 4.01
C SER A 93 -2.31 -0.60 3.51
N SER A 94 -2.52 -0.74 2.20
CA SER A 94 -3.79 -1.22 1.65
C SER A 94 -3.82 -2.70 1.28
N MET A 95 -2.75 -3.44 1.60
CA MET A 95 -2.69 -4.88 1.39
C MET A 95 -2.04 -5.66 2.54
N PHE A 96 -1.61 -4.98 3.59
CA PHE A 96 -0.93 -5.60 4.71
C PHE A 96 -1.77 -6.75 5.28
N LEU A 97 -1.15 -7.90 5.48
CA LEU A 97 -1.77 -9.16 5.93
C LEU A 97 -2.88 -9.70 5.00
N SER A 98 -2.89 -9.34 3.73
CA SER A 98 -3.85 -9.90 2.75
C SER A 98 -3.34 -11.15 2.03
N LYS A 99 -2.04 -11.37 2.04
CA LYS A 99 -1.33 -12.51 1.46
C LYS A 99 -0.05 -12.81 2.25
N PRO A 100 0.56 -14.00 2.09
CA PRO A 100 1.89 -14.29 2.59
C PRO A 100 2.93 -13.29 2.08
N CYS A 101 3.91 -12.99 2.92
CA CYS A 101 5.01 -12.08 2.62
C CYS A 101 6.30 -12.62 3.23
N ASN A 102 7.36 -12.70 2.45
CA ASN A 102 8.69 -12.97 2.99
C ASN A 102 9.31 -11.66 3.47
N VAL A 103 9.29 -11.43 4.77
CA VAL A 103 9.78 -10.17 5.39
C VAL A 103 11.25 -9.93 5.08
N SER A 104 12.04 -10.99 4.85
CA SER A 104 13.48 -10.88 4.55
C SER A 104 13.79 -10.25 3.20
N ASP A 105 12.81 -10.14 2.30
CA ASP A 105 12.98 -9.46 1.01
C ASP A 105 13.02 -7.92 1.15
N TYR A 106 12.70 -7.42 2.35
CA TYR A 106 12.56 -5.98 2.61
C TYR A 106 13.56 -5.52 3.69
N GLY A 107 14.02 -4.29 3.56
CA GLY A 107 14.66 -3.60 4.68
C GLY A 107 13.62 -2.94 5.58
N MET A 108 12.49 -2.51 4.99
CA MET A 108 11.41 -1.90 5.76
C MET A 108 10.05 -2.13 5.10
N ILE A 109 9.08 -2.55 5.90
CA ILE A 109 7.66 -2.56 5.55
C ILE A 109 6.93 -1.63 6.51
N TYR A 110 6.02 -0.81 6.01
CA TYR A 110 5.12 -0.08 6.88
C TYR A 110 3.67 -0.15 6.37
N ALA A 111 2.74 -0.06 7.32
CA ALA A 111 1.32 -0.16 7.02
C ALA A 111 0.48 0.65 8.03
N GLY A 112 -0.35 1.54 7.52
CA GLY A 112 -1.45 2.11 8.30
C GLY A 112 -2.48 1.02 8.60
N VAL A 113 -2.83 0.83 9.88
CA VAL A 113 -3.65 -0.32 10.31
C VAL A 113 -5.12 -0.23 9.91
N GLN A 114 -5.63 0.96 9.60
CA GLN A 114 -7.06 1.26 9.39
C GLN A 114 -7.72 0.54 8.20
N LYS A 115 -6.98 -0.22 7.41
CA LYS A 115 -7.50 -0.95 6.25
C LYS A 115 -7.77 -2.42 6.57
N ASN A 116 -6.75 -3.18 6.96
CA ASN A 116 -6.86 -4.61 7.20
C ASN A 116 -6.67 -5.06 8.65
N VAL A 117 -6.21 -4.19 9.55
CA VAL A 117 -5.65 -4.63 10.84
C VAL A 117 -6.37 -4.07 12.06
N GLY A 118 -6.92 -2.86 11.99
CA GLY A 118 -7.55 -2.24 13.15
C GLY A 118 -8.11 -0.84 12.90
N PRO A 119 -8.45 -0.09 13.95
CA PRO A 119 -8.93 1.29 13.83
C PRO A 119 -7.81 2.24 13.42
N ALA A 120 -8.19 3.39 12.85
CA ALA A 120 -7.26 4.45 12.49
C ALA A 120 -6.47 4.98 13.71
N GLY A 121 -5.25 5.50 13.46
CA GLY A 121 -4.43 6.16 14.48
C GLY A 121 -3.16 5.38 14.85
N MET A 122 -2.85 4.30 14.15
CA MET A 122 -1.62 3.53 14.35
C MET A 122 -0.99 3.11 13.01
N VAL A 123 0.32 2.95 13.01
CA VAL A 123 1.11 2.39 11.91
C VAL A 123 1.93 1.23 12.45
N VAL A 124 1.93 0.10 11.75
CA VAL A 124 2.91 -0.96 11.96
C VAL A 124 4.12 -0.67 11.09
N CYS A 125 5.30 -0.75 11.69
CA CYS A 125 6.57 -0.57 11.01
C CYS A 125 7.46 -1.78 11.32
N ILE A 126 7.83 -2.54 10.30
CA ILE A 126 8.77 -3.66 10.39
C ILE A 126 10.05 -3.16 9.72
N ILE A 127 11.10 -2.99 10.47
CA ILE A 127 12.36 -2.44 9.99
C ILE A 127 13.51 -3.36 10.38
N ARG A 128 14.43 -3.57 9.48
CA ARG A 128 15.67 -4.31 9.72
C ARG A 128 16.56 -3.52 10.68
N GLU A 129 17.15 -4.20 11.64
CA GLU A 129 17.86 -3.56 12.77
C GLU A 129 19.04 -2.68 12.33
N ASP A 130 19.76 -3.11 11.29
CA ASP A 130 20.90 -2.37 10.73
C ASP A 130 20.52 -1.03 10.05
N LEU A 131 19.23 -0.80 9.83
CA LEU A 131 18.71 0.46 9.28
C LEU A 131 18.30 1.47 10.37
N ILE A 132 18.34 1.08 11.64
CA ILE A 132 18.03 1.94 12.78
C ILE A 132 19.29 2.73 13.12
N ARG A 133 19.24 4.05 12.93
CA ARG A 133 20.37 4.96 13.10
C ARG A 133 20.32 5.70 14.43
N ASP A 134 21.45 5.75 15.14
CA ASP A 134 21.61 6.47 16.40
C ASP A 134 22.27 7.85 16.24
N ASP A 135 22.73 8.16 15.02
CA ASP A 135 23.48 9.39 14.69
C ASP A 135 22.62 10.57 14.24
N LEU A 136 21.28 10.46 14.32
CA LEU A 136 20.33 11.47 13.82
C LEU A 136 20.07 12.59 14.86
N THR A 137 21.12 13.24 15.35
CA THR A 137 21.04 14.24 16.45
C THR A 137 20.24 15.48 16.10
N ASP A 138 20.18 15.86 14.82
CA ASP A 138 19.46 17.05 14.34
C ASP A 138 17.98 16.79 14.07
N LEU A 139 17.57 15.51 14.10
CA LEU A 139 16.18 15.13 13.90
C LEU A 139 15.43 15.15 15.23
N PRO A 140 14.24 15.78 15.31
CA PRO A 140 13.43 15.73 16.54
C PRO A 140 13.26 14.28 17.03
N ILE A 141 13.45 14.08 18.33
CA ILE A 141 13.56 12.75 18.96
C ILE A 141 12.38 11.82 18.60
N TYR A 142 11.17 12.37 18.52
CA TYR A 142 9.97 11.58 18.17
C TYR A 142 9.94 11.13 16.70
N LEU A 143 10.76 11.71 15.83
CA LEU A 143 10.88 11.33 14.42
C LEU A 143 12.01 10.33 14.17
N GLN A 144 12.77 9.94 15.19
CA GLN A 144 13.86 8.96 15.09
C GLN A 144 13.34 7.55 15.31
N TYR A 145 13.65 6.61 14.41
CA TYR A 145 13.29 5.20 14.60
C TYR A 145 14.00 4.55 15.78
N SER A 146 15.22 4.97 16.10
CA SER A 146 15.96 4.52 17.29
C SER A 146 15.22 4.80 18.59
N THR A 147 14.60 5.96 18.73
CA THR A 147 13.77 6.32 19.88
C THR A 147 12.60 5.34 20.07
N HIS A 148 11.90 5.02 18.99
CA HIS A 148 10.76 4.09 19.05
C HIS A 148 11.22 2.65 19.31
N ALA A 149 12.29 2.21 18.68
CA ALA A 149 12.85 0.87 18.87
C ALA A 149 13.35 0.68 20.30
N GLY A 150 14.15 1.63 20.82
CA GLY A 150 14.70 1.59 22.17
C GLY A 150 13.65 1.64 23.28
N ALA A 151 12.50 2.26 23.00
CA ALA A 151 11.37 2.34 23.95
C ALA A 151 10.31 1.24 23.74
N GLY A 152 10.57 0.22 22.94
CA GLY A 152 9.58 -0.83 22.63
C GLY A 152 8.27 -0.28 22.09
N SER A 153 8.34 0.76 21.24
CA SER A 153 7.21 1.52 20.67
C SER A 153 6.37 2.29 21.69
N MET A 154 6.86 2.47 22.92
CA MET A 154 6.15 3.14 24.03
C MET A 154 6.90 4.37 24.54
N TYR A 155 7.60 5.09 23.67
CA TYR A 155 8.28 6.32 24.08
C TYR A 155 7.31 7.35 24.67
N ASN A 156 6.15 7.51 24.05
CA ASN A 156 5.00 8.20 24.63
C ASN A 156 3.86 7.19 24.87
N THR A 157 2.84 7.58 25.64
CA THR A 157 1.66 6.75 25.88
C THR A 157 1.04 6.29 24.55
N PRO A 158 0.98 4.98 24.27
CA PRO A 158 0.51 4.48 22.99
C PRO A 158 -1.02 4.48 22.89
N ASN A 159 -1.54 4.36 21.68
CA ASN A 159 -2.95 4.12 21.44
C ASN A 159 -3.33 2.67 21.82
N CYS A 160 -3.54 2.43 23.14
CA CYS A 160 -3.82 1.10 23.71
C CYS A 160 -5.01 0.41 23.04
N TRP A 161 -6.06 1.17 22.72
CA TRP A 161 -7.25 0.62 22.05
C TRP A 161 -6.93 0.07 20.66
N ALA A 162 -6.21 0.83 19.85
CA ALA A 162 -5.82 0.38 18.51
C ALA A 162 -4.91 -0.84 18.58
N ILE A 163 -3.93 -0.87 19.49
CA ILE A 163 -3.04 -2.01 19.71
C ILE A 163 -3.85 -3.26 20.11
N TYR A 164 -4.78 -3.11 21.04
CA TYR A 164 -5.66 -4.21 21.46
C TYR A 164 -6.49 -4.77 20.29
N CYS A 165 -7.10 -3.90 19.49
CA CYS A 165 -7.87 -4.30 18.30
C CYS A 165 -6.99 -5.03 17.27
N CYS A 166 -5.80 -4.51 16.99
CA CYS A 166 -4.84 -5.18 16.10
C CYS A 166 -4.45 -6.57 16.61
N GLY A 167 -4.23 -6.69 17.93
CA GLY A 167 -3.96 -7.97 18.56
C GLY A 167 -5.10 -8.99 18.40
N LYS A 168 -6.38 -8.54 18.39
CA LYS A 168 -7.54 -9.39 18.10
C LYS A 168 -7.54 -9.86 16.64
N VAL A 169 -7.24 -8.95 15.71
CA VAL A 169 -7.16 -9.29 14.28
C VAL A 169 -6.02 -10.29 14.02
N PHE A 170 -4.85 -10.12 14.63
CA PHE A 170 -3.76 -11.09 14.51
C PHE A 170 -4.15 -12.49 15.02
N LYS A 171 -4.85 -12.55 16.16
CA LYS A 171 -5.37 -13.82 16.71
C LYS A 171 -6.39 -14.46 15.76
N TYR A 172 -7.30 -13.66 15.22
CA TYR A 172 -8.27 -14.12 14.22
C TYR A 172 -7.58 -14.70 12.98
N LEU A 173 -6.62 -13.95 12.38
CA LEU A 173 -5.88 -14.45 11.22
C LEU A 173 -5.18 -15.79 11.51
N LYS A 174 -4.55 -15.93 12.69
CA LYS A 174 -3.95 -17.21 13.11
C LYS A 174 -4.99 -18.32 13.24
N SER A 175 -6.17 -18.03 13.79
CA SER A 175 -7.21 -19.03 14.03
C SER A 175 -7.87 -19.56 12.76
N ILE A 176 -7.86 -18.80 11.68
CA ILE A 176 -8.46 -19.21 10.39
C ILE A 176 -7.48 -19.98 9.49
N GLY A 177 -6.21 -20.12 9.87
CA GLY A 177 -5.18 -20.79 9.07
C GLY A 177 -4.11 -19.88 8.51
N GLY A 178 -3.99 -18.65 9.02
CA GLY A 178 -2.93 -17.71 8.66
C GLY A 178 -3.17 -16.94 7.37
N LEU A 179 -2.08 -16.44 6.81
CA LEU A 179 -2.14 -15.57 5.63
C LEU A 179 -2.41 -16.35 4.34
N GLU A 180 -2.08 -17.62 4.27
CA GLU A 180 -2.41 -18.52 3.16
C GLU A 180 -3.92 -18.64 3.00
N GLU A 181 -4.63 -18.92 4.09
CA GLU A 181 -6.09 -19.00 4.07
C GLU A 181 -6.73 -17.64 3.79
N MET A 182 -6.22 -16.56 4.38
CA MET A 182 -6.71 -15.21 4.10
C MET A 182 -6.52 -14.84 2.62
N HIS A 183 -5.38 -15.18 2.04
CA HIS A 183 -5.11 -14.95 0.62
C HIS A 183 -6.09 -15.70 -0.29
N LYS A 184 -6.35 -16.97 0.02
CA LYS A 184 -7.34 -17.77 -0.69
C LYS A 184 -8.73 -17.12 -0.65
N ARG A 185 -9.17 -16.67 0.52
CA ARG A 185 -10.46 -15.95 0.68
C ARG A 185 -10.49 -14.64 -0.14
N ASN A 186 -9.39 -13.90 -0.15
CA ASN A 186 -9.29 -12.68 -0.92
C ASN A 186 -9.33 -12.94 -2.44
N LEU A 187 -8.68 -14.00 -2.92
CA LEU A 187 -8.76 -14.43 -4.32
C LEU A 187 -10.19 -14.81 -4.71
N ASP A 188 -10.86 -15.65 -3.91
CA ASP A 188 -12.23 -16.07 -4.16
C ASP A 188 -13.21 -14.90 -4.21
N LYS A 189 -13.06 -13.96 -3.29
CA LYS A 189 -13.87 -12.75 -3.20
C LYS A 189 -13.63 -11.80 -4.39
N ALA A 190 -12.38 -11.49 -4.67
CA ALA A 190 -12.01 -10.61 -5.77
C ALA A 190 -12.42 -11.19 -7.13
N LYS A 191 -12.32 -12.52 -7.30
CA LYS A 191 -12.74 -13.22 -8.52
C LYS A 191 -14.21 -12.96 -8.85
N VAL A 192 -15.11 -13.00 -7.87
CA VAL A 192 -16.54 -12.72 -8.10
C VAL A 192 -16.73 -11.34 -8.75
N PHE A 193 -16.01 -10.34 -8.22
CA PHE A 193 -16.15 -8.98 -8.71
C PHE A 193 -15.48 -8.77 -10.08
N TYR A 194 -14.30 -9.33 -10.30
CA TYR A 194 -13.60 -9.21 -11.58
C TYR A 194 -14.27 -10.00 -12.70
N ASP A 195 -14.80 -11.21 -12.43
CA ASP A 195 -15.59 -11.97 -13.41
C ASP A 195 -16.83 -11.17 -13.86
N PHE A 196 -17.48 -10.49 -12.92
CA PHE A 196 -18.60 -9.60 -13.25
C PHE A 196 -18.14 -8.42 -14.13
N LEU A 197 -17.07 -7.72 -13.76
CA LEU A 197 -16.56 -6.60 -14.56
C LEU A 197 -16.16 -7.03 -15.98
N ASP A 198 -15.49 -8.18 -16.11
CA ASP A 198 -14.97 -8.68 -17.38
C ASP A 198 -16.10 -9.15 -18.32
N SER A 199 -17.23 -9.60 -17.77
CA SER A 199 -18.42 -9.98 -18.53
C SER A 199 -19.41 -8.83 -18.76
N SER A 200 -19.27 -7.72 -18.03
CA SER A 200 -20.21 -6.61 -18.07
C SER A 200 -20.11 -5.81 -19.36
N LYS A 201 -21.28 -5.44 -19.93
CA LYS A 201 -21.36 -4.48 -21.04
C LYS A 201 -21.31 -3.03 -20.57
N MET A 202 -21.65 -2.78 -19.29
CA MET A 202 -21.79 -1.45 -18.71
C MET A 202 -20.54 -1.05 -17.92
N PHE A 203 -19.97 -1.97 -17.15
CA PHE A 203 -18.84 -1.68 -16.26
C PHE A 203 -17.53 -2.21 -16.82
N LYS A 204 -16.45 -1.47 -16.60
CA LYS A 204 -15.09 -1.85 -16.98
C LYS A 204 -14.13 -1.60 -15.84
N GLY A 205 -13.33 -2.60 -15.48
CA GLY A 205 -12.16 -2.41 -14.61
C GLY A 205 -11.12 -1.50 -15.29
N THR A 206 -10.46 -0.68 -14.50
CA THR A 206 -9.47 0.29 -15.03
C THR A 206 -8.05 -0.24 -15.05
N VAL A 207 -7.78 -1.37 -14.39
CA VAL A 207 -6.44 -1.95 -14.21
C VAL A 207 -6.24 -3.13 -15.15
N GLU A 208 -5.06 -3.24 -15.75
CA GLU A 208 -4.67 -4.40 -16.54
C GLU A 208 -4.77 -5.68 -15.70
N PRO A 209 -5.32 -6.79 -16.24
CA PRO A 209 -5.67 -7.98 -15.44
C PRO A 209 -4.55 -8.52 -14.54
N GLU A 210 -3.30 -8.47 -15.02
CA GLU A 210 -2.13 -8.95 -14.31
C GLU A 210 -1.84 -8.17 -13.01
N PHE A 211 -2.21 -6.87 -12.97
CA PHE A 211 -1.86 -5.96 -11.88
C PHE A 211 -3.06 -5.58 -11.00
N ARG A 212 -4.15 -6.30 -11.09
CA ARG A 212 -5.40 -6.06 -10.36
C ARG A 212 -5.23 -6.30 -8.85
N SER A 213 -5.59 -5.30 -8.06
CA SER A 213 -5.61 -5.41 -6.59
C SER A 213 -6.72 -6.34 -6.10
N LEU A 214 -6.41 -7.16 -5.09
CA LEU A 214 -7.42 -7.95 -4.38
C LEU A 214 -8.17 -7.14 -3.30
N MET A 215 -7.74 -5.90 -3.06
CA MET A 215 -8.25 -5.05 -1.98
C MET A 215 -9.03 -3.84 -2.49
N ASN A 216 -8.64 -3.27 -3.62
CA ASN A 216 -9.22 -2.03 -4.15
C ASN A 216 -9.48 -2.19 -5.64
N ILE A 217 -10.74 -2.21 -6.02
CA ILE A 217 -11.19 -2.48 -7.39
C ILE A 217 -11.82 -1.21 -7.96
N PRO A 218 -11.06 -0.38 -8.70
CA PRO A 218 -11.63 0.75 -9.43
C PRO A 218 -12.27 0.28 -10.73
N PHE A 219 -13.38 0.90 -11.07
CA PHE A 219 -14.12 0.61 -12.30
C PHE A 219 -14.93 1.84 -12.75
N VAL A 220 -15.35 1.84 -13.99
CA VAL A 220 -16.10 2.93 -14.65
C VAL A 220 -17.22 2.40 -15.52
N THR A 221 -18.19 3.26 -15.82
CA THR A 221 -19.24 2.98 -16.84
C THR A 221 -18.86 3.51 -18.21
N GLY A 222 -17.78 4.30 -18.32
CA GLY A 222 -17.42 5.03 -19.55
C GLY A 222 -18.10 6.40 -19.67
N SER A 223 -18.99 6.78 -18.75
CA SER A 223 -19.63 8.09 -18.65
C SER A 223 -19.60 8.59 -17.21
N ALA A 224 -19.04 9.80 -17.00
CA ALA A 224 -18.96 10.39 -15.67
C ALA A 224 -20.35 10.69 -15.06
N ASP A 225 -21.36 10.92 -15.88
CA ASP A 225 -22.73 11.17 -15.40
C ASP A 225 -23.40 9.86 -15.00
N LEU A 226 -23.22 8.80 -15.79
CA LEU A 226 -23.70 7.47 -15.45
C LEU A 226 -23.00 6.92 -14.18
N ASP A 227 -21.71 7.19 -14.00
CA ASP A 227 -20.98 6.86 -12.75
C ASP A 227 -21.68 7.50 -11.54
N LYS A 228 -22.11 8.77 -11.63
CA LYS A 228 -22.84 9.46 -10.56
C LYS A 228 -24.22 8.84 -10.30
N GLU A 229 -24.94 8.50 -11.35
CA GLU A 229 -26.25 7.83 -11.24
C GLU A 229 -26.12 6.47 -10.56
N VAL A 230 -25.11 5.67 -10.92
CA VAL A 230 -24.82 4.38 -10.29
C VAL A 230 -24.47 4.56 -8.81
N VAL A 231 -23.65 5.55 -8.46
CA VAL A 231 -23.33 5.86 -7.05
C VAL A 231 -24.59 6.23 -6.27
N ALA A 232 -25.49 7.01 -6.84
CA ALA A 232 -26.74 7.38 -6.19
C ALA A 232 -27.69 6.17 -6.02
N ALA A 233 -27.84 5.36 -7.07
CA ALA A 233 -28.69 4.18 -7.06
C ALA A 233 -28.19 3.12 -6.05
N THR A 234 -26.90 2.83 -6.05
CA THR A 234 -26.28 1.87 -5.11
C THR A 234 -26.41 2.35 -3.67
N LYS A 235 -26.22 3.65 -3.41
CA LYS A 235 -26.44 4.23 -2.08
C LYS A 235 -27.89 4.09 -1.63
N ALA A 236 -28.85 4.37 -2.51
CA ALA A 236 -30.26 4.17 -2.22
C ALA A 236 -30.62 2.71 -1.93
N ALA A 237 -29.88 1.75 -2.53
CA ALA A 237 -30.02 0.32 -2.27
C ALA A 237 -29.24 -0.17 -1.03
N GLY A 238 -28.59 0.73 -0.27
CA GLY A 238 -27.85 0.40 0.96
C GLY A 238 -26.37 0.09 0.77
N TYR A 239 -25.81 0.27 -0.44
CA TYR A 239 -24.39 0.11 -0.70
C TYR A 239 -23.66 1.45 -0.63
N ASP A 240 -22.98 1.71 0.46
CA ASP A 240 -22.21 2.93 0.67
C ASP A 240 -20.77 2.85 0.17
N ASN A 241 -20.17 4.04 -0.07
CA ASN A 241 -18.75 4.23 -0.35
C ASN A 241 -18.24 3.62 -1.68
N LEU A 242 -19.11 3.42 -2.66
CA LEU A 242 -18.70 2.97 -4.01
C LEU A 242 -18.17 4.11 -4.90
N LYS A 243 -18.35 5.39 -4.50
CA LYS A 243 -17.78 6.51 -5.25
C LYS A 243 -16.28 6.43 -5.33
N GLY A 244 -15.72 6.54 -6.53
CA GLY A 244 -14.29 6.59 -6.77
C GLY A 244 -13.62 7.80 -6.11
N HIS A 245 -12.29 7.74 -5.98
CA HIS A 245 -11.55 8.85 -5.38
C HIS A 245 -11.66 10.10 -6.26
N LYS A 246 -11.75 11.28 -5.63
CA LYS A 246 -11.92 12.59 -6.30
C LYS A 246 -10.88 12.91 -7.39
N SER A 247 -9.69 12.30 -7.32
CA SER A 247 -8.62 12.54 -8.30
C SER A 247 -8.73 11.69 -9.56
N VAL A 248 -9.52 10.60 -9.58
CA VAL A 248 -9.64 9.68 -10.71
C VAL A 248 -11.08 9.50 -11.18
N GLY A 249 -12.07 9.85 -10.35
CA GLY A 249 -13.48 9.65 -10.66
C GLY A 249 -13.91 8.19 -10.62
N GLY A 250 -14.96 7.85 -11.39
CA GLY A 250 -15.47 6.49 -11.48
C GLY A 250 -16.04 5.96 -10.17
N LEU A 251 -15.97 4.65 -10.03
CA LEU A 251 -16.39 3.89 -8.85
C LEU A 251 -15.19 3.09 -8.30
N ARG A 252 -15.26 2.72 -7.03
CA ARG A 252 -14.27 1.84 -6.42
C ARG A 252 -14.90 0.99 -5.31
N ALA A 253 -14.80 -0.31 -5.43
CA ALA A 253 -15.06 -1.23 -4.33
C ALA A 253 -13.77 -1.47 -3.54
N SER A 254 -13.81 -1.24 -2.23
CA SER A 254 -12.73 -1.57 -1.30
C SER A 254 -13.15 -2.78 -0.47
N ILE A 255 -12.61 -3.94 -0.82
CA ILE A 255 -13.02 -5.25 -0.29
C ILE A 255 -11.93 -5.85 0.61
N TYR A 256 -11.52 -5.10 1.63
CA TYR A 256 -10.47 -5.52 2.57
C TYR A 256 -10.78 -6.87 3.24
N ASN A 257 -9.80 -7.41 3.97
CA ASN A 257 -9.86 -8.75 4.58
C ASN A 257 -11.18 -9.05 5.32
N ALA A 258 -11.77 -8.06 5.98
CA ALA A 258 -13.00 -8.24 6.77
C ALA A 258 -14.28 -8.34 5.94
N MET A 259 -14.25 -7.97 4.65
CA MET A 259 -15.41 -8.12 3.75
C MET A 259 -15.60 -9.60 3.43
N PRO A 260 -16.76 -10.22 3.76
CA PRO A 260 -17.05 -11.60 3.35
C PRO A 260 -17.38 -11.68 1.86
N LYS A 261 -17.45 -12.89 1.32
CA LYS A 261 -17.78 -13.15 -0.08
C LYS A 261 -19.30 -13.06 -0.34
N GLU A 262 -20.12 -13.40 0.66
CA GLU A 262 -21.61 -13.41 0.65
C GLU A 262 -22.21 -12.01 0.65
#